data_44c13db74a44acf005e6f00a6aa6fe03
#
_entry.id   44c13db74a44acf005e6f00a6aa6fe03
#
_cell.length_a   1.000
_cell.length_b   1.000
_cell.length_c   1.000
_cell.angle_alpha   90.00
_cell.angle_beta   90.00
_cell.angle_gamma   90.00
#
_symmetry.space_group_name_H-M   'P 1'
#
loop_
_entity.id
_entity.type
_entity.pdbx_description
1 polymer ?
#
loop_
_entity_poly.entity_id
_entity_poly.type
_entity_poly.pdbx_seq_one_letter_code
_entity_poly.pdbx_strand_id
1 'polypeptide(L)'
;MTMDSSTLASGARETTRLHATRFAFAPGLLAACVALALAGCALGPTGEPPAMPQPEHYGAQAQPAQTVAAQGVAQQFVTGAEPVPQWWTLYGSDALDALVSEGLANSPNLAAADHNLQAAREQLRGQIGSSLLPTVDAIGIAQRQQQPAIPQFGIDQLQYGIFAGLIDVRYTFDVFGATRLNNAALASRVNVQAFQFEAAQRALAANIVASALGAATLHAQIDTTGQLIALANAQADDVQKRYALGSASRTDLLSAQQSAASLAASLPGLRQEWVAQRHALAVLIGRTPDQAPPDLDLASVTLPAQVPVVIPSELLRTRPDIEAAEATLKAAAAGVGAATAQMYPSITLSAALGQGGFSWPVVTSGAGALWAIGASLSQPIFHGGALVAQRRAALQSYEAANDTYKQTVLTAFQDVADRLAALDHDAQALDAASTSARTAQGVYEDTNARYKLGAVPWYAVRQSEQQWRNARLDEIRYRGTRLSDTAALFQAMGNPPVNPATLGSGRGADTAAAAAAPASDAGAAAQGK
;
A
#
# COMPACT_ATOMS: atom_id res chain seq x y z
N MET A 1 64.67 4.96 -89.32
CA MET A 1 65.15 6.23 -89.88
C MET A 1 65.23 7.17 -88.71
N THR A 2 66.38 7.21 -88.15
CA THR A 2 67.30 8.32 -87.93
C THR A 2 66.80 9.38 -86.94
N MET A 3 67.48 9.40 -85.78
CA MET A 3 68.29 10.51 -85.25
C MET A 3 67.49 11.73 -84.78
N ASP A 4 67.78 12.42 -83.74
CA ASP A 4 69.05 12.72 -83.04
C ASP A 4 68.70 13.36 -81.63
N SER A 5 69.41 13.02 -80.67
CA SER A 5 70.27 13.58 -79.68
C SER A 5 70.06 15.02 -79.19
N SER A 6 70.17 15.14 -77.86
CA SER A 6 70.78 16.20 -77.03
C SER A 6 70.01 17.51 -76.77
N THR A 7 69.77 17.88 -75.51
CA THR A 7 70.68 18.65 -74.67
C THR A 7 70.03 18.86 -73.24
N LEU A 8 70.75 18.49 -72.26
CA LEU A 8 71.11 19.12 -70.98
C LEU A 8 70.36 20.36 -70.45
N ALA A 9 69.97 20.26 -69.25
CA ALA A 9 70.39 20.98 -68.05
C ALA A 9 69.25 21.72 -67.24
N SER A 10 69.45 21.57 -65.98
CA SER A 10 69.14 22.52 -64.90
C SER A 10 67.73 22.48 -64.25
N GLY A 11 67.58 21.81 -63.20
CA GLY A 11 67.46 22.27 -61.83
C GLY A 11 66.24 23.09 -61.50
N ALA A 12 65.29 22.48 -60.80
CA ALA A 12 64.66 23.09 -59.67
C ALA A 12 63.94 21.99 -58.84
N ARG A 13 64.39 21.76 -57.64
CA ARG A 13 63.70 20.97 -56.62
C ARG A 13 62.52 21.82 -56.13
N GLU A 14 61.29 21.56 -56.57
CA GLU A 14 60.07 22.01 -55.94
C GLU A 14 59.68 21.06 -54.84
N THR A 15 59.99 21.43 -53.60
CA THR A 15 59.50 20.77 -52.36
C THR A 15 58.02 21.06 -52.22
N THR A 16 57.20 20.10 -52.63
CA THR A 16 55.76 20.13 -52.37
C THR A 16 55.53 20.03 -50.86
N ARG A 17 55.27 21.18 -50.17
CA ARG A 17 54.82 21.26 -48.82
C ARG A 17 53.36 20.76 -48.77
N LEU A 18 53.15 19.54 -48.31
CA LEU A 18 51.85 19.05 -47.84
C LEU A 18 51.37 19.94 -46.67
N HIS A 19 50.43 20.83 -46.95
CA HIS A 19 49.71 21.53 -45.92
C HIS A 19 48.80 20.54 -45.18
N ALA A 20 49.30 20.02 -44.05
CA ALA A 20 48.45 19.37 -43.03
C ALA A 20 47.51 20.43 -42.44
N THR A 21 46.32 20.55 -42.99
CA THR A 21 45.22 21.27 -42.37
C THR A 21 44.90 20.61 -41.06
N ARG A 22 45.48 21.12 -39.98
CA ARG A 22 45.05 20.79 -38.61
C ARG A 22 43.61 21.29 -38.45
N PHE A 23 42.65 20.39 -38.53
CA PHE A 23 41.31 20.65 -38.00
C PHE A 23 41.44 20.88 -36.49
N ALA A 24 41.64 22.11 -36.09
CA ALA A 24 41.48 22.52 -34.69
C ALA A 24 39.98 22.45 -34.38
N PHE A 25 39.52 21.31 -33.95
CA PHE A 25 38.22 21.20 -33.29
C PHE A 25 38.27 22.13 -32.10
N ALA A 26 37.52 23.25 -32.16
CA ALA A 26 37.46 24.23 -31.10
C ALA A 26 36.93 23.52 -29.83
N PRO A 27 37.69 23.50 -28.72
CA PRO A 27 37.25 22.84 -27.45
C PRO A 27 35.91 23.37 -26.96
N GLY A 28 35.51 24.56 -27.38
CA GLY A 28 34.19 25.15 -27.11
C GLY A 28 33.01 24.41 -27.74
N LEU A 29 33.17 23.82 -28.94
CA LEU A 29 32.10 23.03 -29.55
C LEU A 29 31.89 21.68 -28.83
N LEU A 30 32.97 21.06 -28.40
CA LEU A 30 32.90 19.84 -27.58
C LEU A 30 32.28 20.12 -26.22
N ALA A 31 32.67 21.23 -25.57
CA ALA A 31 32.09 21.65 -24.30
C ALA A 31 30.61 22.04 -24.43
N ALA A 32 30.19 22.68 -25.51
CA ALA A 32 28.80 23.00 -25.80
C ALA A 32 27.97 21.75 -26.10
N CYS A 33 28.50 20.78 -26.84
CA CYS A 33 27.85 19.50 -27.08
C CYS A 33 27.73 18.66 -25.80
N VAL A 34 28.73 18.69 -24.93
CA VAL A 34 28.68 18.03 -23.61
C VAL A 34 27.72 18.76 -22.67
N ALA A 35 27.66 20.09 -22.69
CA ALA A 35 26.70 20.86 -21.89
C ALA A 35 25.24 20.67 -22.37
N LEU A 36 25.02 20.56 -23.68
CA LEU A 36 23.70 20.22 -24.27
C LEU A 36 23.30 18.75 -24.00
N ALA A 37 24.26 17.83 -23.91
CA ALA A 37 24.02 16.44 -23.53
C ALA A 37 23.75 16.29 -22.00
N LEU A 38 24.29 17.19 -21.19
CA LEU A 38 24.05 17.27 -19.74
C LEU A 38 22.74 17.99 -19.38
N ALA A 39 22.16 18.79 -20.26
CA ALA A 39 20.79 19.26 -20.17
C ALA A 39 19.88 18.08 -20.52
N GLY A 40 19.71 17.15 -19.55
CA GLY A 40 18.95 15.92 -19.70
C GLY A 40 17.57 16.23 -20.29
N CYS A 41 17.37 15.89 -21.57
CA CYS A 41 16.05 15.93 -22.18
C CYS A 41 15.14 15.06 -21.33
N ALA A 42 14.17 15.66 -20.65
CA ALA A 42 13.11 14.93 -19.96
C ALA A 42 12.31 14.17 -21.03
N LEU A 43 12.63 12.89 -21.21
CA LEU A 43 11.96 12.02 -22.18
C LEU A 43 10.70 11.45 -21.51
N GLY A 44 9.57 12.14 -21.61
CA GLY A 44 8.29 11.64 -21.07
C GLY A 44 7.51 12.71 -20.30
N PRO A 45 6.30 12.38 -19.82
CA PRO A 45 5.50 13.24 -18.96
C PRO A 45 6.16 13.40 -17.58
N THR A 46 5.85 14.50 -16.88
CA THR A 46 6.44 14.81 -15.56
C THR A 46 5.98 13.84 -14.46
N GLY A 47 4.86 13.16 -14.64
CA GLY A 47 4.27 12.28 -13.62
C GLY A 47 3.65 13.05 -12.44
N GLU A 48 3.43 14.35 -12.61
CA GLU A 48 2.69 15.15 -11.65
C GLU A 48 1.21 14.75 -11.65
N PRO A 49 0.57 14.66 -10.48
CA PRO A 49 -0.84 14.36 -10.41
C PRO A 49 -1.68 15.47 -11.06
N PRO A 50 -2.79 15.12 -11.74
CA PRO A 50 -3.68 16.11 -12.32
C PRO A 50 -4.32 16.96 -11.22
N ALA A 51 -4.66 18.21 -11.55
CA ALA A 51 -5.41 19.06 -10.65
C ALA A 51 -6.78 18.42 -10.36
N MET A 52 -7.06 18.19 -9.09
CA MET A 52 -8.33 17.65 -8.61
C MET A 52 -9.21 18.78 -8.07
N PRO A 53 -10.55 18.63 -8.14
CA PRO A 53 -11.45 19.55 -7.47
C PRO A 53 -11.12 19.62 -5.97
N GLN A 54 -11.12 20.83 -5.41
CA GLN A 54 -10.92 21.08 -3.99
C GLN A 54 -12.22 21.66 -3.42
N PRO A 55 -13.22 20.83 -3.11
CA PRO A 55 -14.47 21.29 -2.53
C PRO A 55 -14.22 21.85 -1.13
N GLU A 56 -15.00 22.86 -0.72
CA GLU A 56 -14.95 23.39 0.66
C GLU A 56 -15.50 22.40 1.68
N HIS A 57 -16.40 21.52 1.23
CA HIS A 57 -17.09 20.52 2.06
C HIS A 57 -17.06 19.15 1.35
N TYR A 58 -17.10 18.06 2.12
CA TYR A 58 -17.17 16.70 1.57
C TYR A 58 -18.53 16.37 0.94
N GLY A 59 -19.64 16.90 1.48
CA GLY A 59 -20.99 16.68 0.99
C GLY A 59 -21.58 17.92 0.29
N ALA A 60 -22.81 17.78 -0.20
CA ALA A 60 -23.54 18.88 -0.86
C ALA A 60 -23.89 20.04 0.11
N GLN A 61 -23.93 19.77 1.40
CA GLN A 61 -24.18 20.76 2.46
C GLN A 61 -22.98 20.79 3.42
N ALA A 62 -22.76 21.95 4.05
CA ALA A 62 -21.81 22.07 5.14
C ALA A 62 -22.22 21.14 6.28
N GLN A 63 -21.23 20.44 6.83
CA GLN A 63 -21.47 19.57 7.98
C GLN A 63 -21.86 20.38 9.21
N PRO A 64 -22.76 19.83 10.08
CA PRO A 64 -22.98 20.42 11.40
C PRO A 64 -21.66 20.43 12.19
N ALA A 65 -21.43 21.46 12.99
CA ALA A 65 -20.21 21.54 13.81
C ALA A 65 -20.14 20.40 14.86
N GLN A 66 -21.28 19.83 15.23
CA GLN A 66 -21.39 18.73 16.17
C GLN A 66 -22.66 17.90 15.89
N THR A 67 -22.64 16.64 16.28
CA THR A 67 -23.84 15.78 16.28
C THR A 67 -24.79 16.16 17.40
N VAL A 68 -26.06 15.68 17.34
CA VAL A 68 -26.95 15.72 18.51
C VAL A 68 -26.32 14.94 19.67
N ALA A 69 -26.63 15.39 20.92
CA ALA A 69 -26.15 14.71 22.11
C ALA A 69 -26.98 13.45 22.37
N ALA A 70 -26.36 12.28 22.16
CA ALA A 70 -26.97 11.00 22.51
C ALA A 70 -26.19 10.35 23.65
N GLN A 71 -26.91 9.84 24.66
CA GLN A 71 -26.35 9.35 25.94
C GLN A 71 -25.39 10.36 26.60
N GLY A 72 -25.69 11.66 26.45
CA GLY A 72 -24.91 12.75 27.05
C GLY A 72 -23.66 13.16 26.27
N VAL A 73 -23.32 12.52 25.11
CA VAL A 73 -22.16 12.84 24.31
C VAL A 73 -22.58 13.39 22.94
N ALA A 74 -22.18 14.64 22.66
CA ALA A 74 -22.19 15.24 21.33
C ALA A 74 -20.74 15.12 20.76
N GLN A 75 -20.58 14.59 19.55
CA GLN A 75 -19.30 14.57 18.89
C GLN A 75 -19.10 15.88 18.15
N GLN A 76 -18.00 16.58 18.48
CA GLN A 76 -17.61 17.83 17.84
C GLN A 76 -16.67 17.52 16.67
N PHE A 77 -16.98 18.02 15.49
CA PHE A 77 -16.13 17.91 14.30
C PHE A 77 -15.15 19.07 14.26
N VAL A 78 -13.87 18.81 14.54
CA VAL A 78 -12.83 19.83 14.55
C VAL A 78 -12.15 19.84 13.19
N THR A 79 -12.66 20.68 12.28
CA THR A 79 -12.14 20.77 10.91
C THR A 79 -10.74 21.37 10.89
N GLY A 80 -9.81 20.74 10.14
CA GLY A 80 -8.40 21.16 10.04
C GLY A 80 -7.54 20.78 11.23
N ALA A 81 -8.05 19.95 12.14
CA ALA A 81 -7.25 19.38 13.21
C ALA A 81 -6.35 18.25 12.67
N GLU A 82 -5.13 18.14 13.21
CA GLU A 82 -4.23 17.06 12.83
C GLU A 82 -4.82 15.68 13.19
N PRO A 83 -4.71 14.70 12.31
CA PRO A 83 -5.15 13.34 12.58
C PRO A 83 -4.39 12.71 13.75
N VAL A 84 -5.08 11.97 14.62
CA VAL A 84 -4.50 11.30 15.78
C VAL A 84 -3.88 9.96 15.36
N PRO A 85 -2.57 9.70 15.53
CA PRO A 85 -1.93 8.47 15.07
C PRO A 85 -2.51 7.19 15.69
N GLN A 86 -2.79 7.23 16.99
CA GLN A 86 -3.36 6.10 17.76
C GLN A 86 -4.80 6.43 18.16
N TRP A 87 -5.66 6.73 17.19
CA TRP A 87 -7.03 7.18 17.40
C TRP A 87 -7.89 6.21 18.22
N TRP A 88 -7.57 4.92 18.25
CA TRP A 88 -8.30 3.94 19.05
C TRP A 88 -8.18 4.16 20.56
N THR A 89 -7.13 4.83 21.02
CA THR A 89 -6.97 5.21 22.45
C THR A 89 -8.05 6.19 22.92
N LEU A 90 -8.67 6.92 21.98
CA LEU A 90 -9.77 7.84 22.28
C LEU A 90 -11.04 7.12 22.78
N TYR A 91 -11.13 5.80 22.61
CA TYR A 91 -12.21 5.00 23.17
C TYR A 91 -12.04 4.70 24.66
N GLY A 92 -10.90 5.08 25.26
CA GLY A 92 -10.64 4.97 26.70
C GLY A 92 -10.64 3.54 27.23
N SER A 93 -10.24 2.56 26.41
CA SER A 93 -10.23 1.14 26.76
C SER A 93 -8.83 0.54 26.62
N ASP A 94 -8.14 0.31 27.74
CA ASP A 94 -6.83 -0.33 27.78
C ASP A 94 -6.83 -1.71 27.11
N ALA A 95 -7.96 -2.44 27.22
CA ALA A 95 -8.10 -3.74 26.58
C ALA A 95 -8.13 -3.62 25.03
N LEU A 96 -8.78 -2.59 24.49
CA LEU A 96 -8.80 -2.30 23.06
C LEU A 96 -7.41 -1.91 22.58
N ASP A 97 -6.70 -1.07 23.33
CA ASP A 97 -5.34 -0.64 23.02
C ASP A 97 -4.37 -1.82 22.98
N ALA A 98 -4.50 -2.74 23.93
CA ALA A 98 -3.71 -3.97 23.97
C ALA A 98 -3.97 -4.86 22.74
N LEU A 99 -5.24 -5.02 22.32
CA LEU A 99 -5.60 -5.81 21.14
C LEU A 99 -5.01 -5.23 19.86
N VAL A 100 -5.11 -3.91 19.66
CA VAL A 100 -4.53 -3.26 18.48
C VAL A 100 -3.00 -3.37 18.48
N SER A 101 -2.36 -3.13 19.64
CA SER A 101 -0.91 -3.25 19.77
C SER A 101 -0.42 -4.68 19.48
N GLU A 102 -1.14 -5.68 19.98
CA GLU A 102 -0.85 -7.10 19.72
C GLU A 102 -1.00 -7.43 18.24
N GLY A 103 -2.08 -6.99 17.60
CA GLY A 103 -2.32 -7.24 16.18
C GLY A 103 -1.26 -6.60 15.29
N LEU A 104 -0.87 -5.35 15.57
CA LEU A 104 0.19 -4.67 14.83
C LEU A 104 1.56 -5.36 14.99
N ALA A 105 1.81 -6.02 16.13
CA ALA A 105 3.05 -6.72 16.39
C ALA A 105 3.08 -8.14 15.79
N ASN A 106 1.95 -8.83 15.72
CA ASN A 106 1.90 -10.28 15.46
C ASN A 106 1.13 -10.67 14.19
N SER A 107 0.51 -9.73 13.45
CA SER A 107 -0.28 -10.07 12.26
C SER A 107 0.58 -10.63 11.12
N PRO A 108 0.33 -11.86 10.65
CA PRO A 108 1.05 -12.44 9.51
C PRO A 108 0.83 -11.66 8.20
N ASN A 109 -0.36 -11.06 8.01
CA ASN A 109 -0.63 -10.23 6.83
C ASN A 109 0.23 -8.98 6.80
N LEU A 110 0.43 -8.34 7.95
CA LEU A 110 1.29 -7.18 8.06
C LEU A 110 2.76 -7.54 7.85
N ALA A 111 3.21 -8.67 8.42
CA ALA A 111 4.55 -9.19 8.17
C ALA A 111 4.79 -9.52 6.68
N ALA A 112 3.80 -10.10 6.00
CA ALA A 112 3.88 -10.35 4.56
C ALA A 112 3.97 -9.04 3.74
N ALA A 113 3.23 -8.00 4.13
CA ALA A 113 3.32 -6.69 3.47
C ALA A 113 4.69 -6.04 3.67
N ASP A 114 5.30 -6.16 4.86
CA ASP A 114 6.68 -5.68 5.10
C ASP A 114 7.69 -6.46 4.25
N HIS A 115 7.60 -7.79 4.20
CA HIS A 115 8.49 -8.60 3.37
C HIS A 115 8.36 -8.26 1.88
N ASN A 116 7.16 -7.94 1.37
CA ASN A 116 6.96 -7.48 0.01
C ASN A 116 7.65 -6.12 -0.24
N LEU A 117 7.58 -5.21 0.72
CA LEU A 117 8.31 -3.93 0.66
C LEU A 117 9.82 -4.16 0.64
N GLN A 118 10.35 -5.03 1.51
CA GLN A 118 11.78 -5.36 1.51
C GLN A 118 12.20 -6.02 0.18
N ALA A 119 11.40 -6.95 -0.35
CA ALA A 119 11.67 -7.57 -1.65
C ALA A 119 11.73 -6.53 -2.77
N ALA A 120 10.81 -5.56 -2.81
CA ALA A 120 10.83 -4.47 -3.78
C ALA A 120 12.09 -3.59 -3.65
N ARG A 121 12.53 -3.31 -2.44
CA ARG A 121 13.79 -2.57 -2.17
C ARG A 121 15.00 -3.32 -2.69
N GLU A 122 15.10 -4.63 -2.45
CA GLU A 122 16.21 -5.44 -2.94
C GLU A 122 16.18 -5.58 -4.47
N GLN A 123 15.00 -5.68 -5.10
CA GLN A 123 14.87 -5.65 -6.56
C GLN A 123 15.39 -4.34 -7.14
N LEU A 124 15.07 -3.19 -6.52
CA LEU A 124 15.61 -1.89 -6.92
C LEU A 124 17.13 -1.85 -6.77
N ARG A 125 17.69 -2.34 -5.65
CA ARG A 125 19.13 -2.41 -5.42
C ARG A 125 19.83 -3.28 -6.47
N GLY A 126 19.25 -4.46 -6.76
CA GLY A 126 19.76 -5.36 -7.80
C GLY A 126 19.76 -4.71 -9.18
N GLN A 127 18.69 -4.00 -9.52
CA GLN A 127 18.57 -3.27 -10.80
C GLN A 127 19.58 -2.12 -10.88
N ILE A 128 19.76 -1.35 -9.83
CA ILE A 128 20.77 -0.28 -9.75
C ILE A 128 22.16 -0.87 -9.95
N GLY A 129 22.48 -1.95 -9.23
CA GLY A 129 23.77 -2.65 -9.34
C GLY A 129 24.06 -3.14 -10.75
N SER A 130 23.09 -3.81 -11.39
CA SER A 130 23.28 -4.38 -12.74
C SER A 130 23.24 -3.35 -13.86
N SER A 131 22.65 -2.17 -13.65
CA SER A 131 22.39 -1.19 -14.70
C SER A 131 23.26 0.07 -14.64
N LEU A 132 23.72 0.48 -13.46
CA LEU A 132 24.56 1.67 -13.27
C LEU A 132 26.03 1.36 -13.02
N LEU A 133 26.36 0.11 -12.67
CA LEU A 133 27.74 -0.33 -12.47
C LEU A 133 28.17 -1.25 -13.62
N PRO A 134 29.47 -1.32 -13.93
CA PRO A 134 29.99 -2.32 -14.86
C PRO A 134 29.71 -3.74 -14.34
N THR A 135 29.29 -4.63 -15.23
CA THR A 135 29.24 -6.06 -14.92
C THR A 135 30.63 -6.69 -15.19
N VAL A 136 31.03 -7.59 -14.32
CA VAL A 136 32.28 -8.33 -14.42
C VAL A 136 31.96 -9.81 -14.31
N ASP A 137 32.17 -10.55 -15.42
CA ASP A 137 31.83 -11.95 -15.51
C ASP A 137 33.09 -12.77 -15.80
N ALA A 138 33.25 -13.94 -15.17
CA ALA A 138 34.24 -14.93 -15.51
C ALA A 138 33.59 -15.99 -16.41
N ILE A 139 34.13 -16.16 -17.63
CA ILE A 139 33.58 -17.06 -18.64
C ILE A 139 34.59 -18.18 -18.94
N GLY A 140 34.18 -19.43 -18.78
CA GLY A 140 34.93 -20.60 -19.18
C GLY A 140 34.34 -21.23 -20.45
N ILE A 141 35.13 -21.45 -21.46
CA ILE A 141 34.71 -22.07 -22.73
C ILE A 141 35.52 -23.34 -22.94
N ALA A 142 34.85 -24.46 -23.16
CA ALA A 142 35.45 -25.71 -23.62
C ALA A 142 34.52 -26.27 -24.70
N GLN A 143 34.93 -26.13 -25.96
CA GLN A 143 34.12 -26.49 -27.11
C GLN A 143 34.99 -27.30 -28.10
N ARG A 144 34.44 -28.37 -28.69
CA ARG A 144 35.01 -29.08 -29.81
C ARG A 144 34.05 -28.95 -30.98
N GLN A 145 34.59 -28.48 -32.11
CA GLN A 145 33.79 -28.28 -33.32
C GLN A 145 34.50 -28.82 -34.56
N GLN A 146 33.71 -29.18 -35.53
CA GLN A 146 34.16 -29.59 -36.85
C GLN A 146 33.62 -28.63 -37.90
N GLN A 147 34.51 -28.02 -38.68
CA GLN A 147 34.10 -27.23 -39.83
C GLN A 147 33.91 -28.12 -41.06
N PRO A 148 32.90 -27.86 -41.88
CA PRO A 148 32.75 -28.56 -43.17
C PRO A 148 33.93 -28.27 -44.08
N ALA A 149 34.26 -29.24 -44.95
CA ALA A 149 35.25 -29.04 -45.99
C ALA A 149 34.82 -27.92 -46.96
N ILE A 150 35.76 -27.11 -47.43
CA ILE A 150 35.52 -26.09 -48.46
C ILE A 150 36.42 -26.44 -49.66
N PRO A 151 35.99 -27.39 -50.54
CA PRO A 151 36.80 -27.93 -51.59
C PRO A 151 37.35 -26.90 -52.60
N GLN A 152 36.60 -25.78 -52.79
CA GLN A 152 37.01 -24.71 -53.70
C GLN A 152 38.32 -24.01 -53.25
N PHE A 153 38.66 -24.12 -51.96
CA PHE A 153 39.87 -23.52 -51.37
C PHE A 153 40.92 -24.59 -50.92
N GLY A 154 40.68 -25.87 -51.23
CA GLY A 154 41.55 -26.95 -50.80
C GLY A 154 41.57 -27.20 -49.29
N ILE A 155 40.46 -26.80 -48.59
CA ILE A 155 40.38 -26.96 -47.16
C ILE A 155 39.54 -28.22 -46.86
N ASP A 156 40.23 -29.23 -46.27
CA ASP A 156 39.58 -30.43 -45.74
C ASP A 156 38.75 -30.15 -44.46
N GLN A 157 38.00 -31.16 -44.01
CA GLN A 157 37.32 -31.06 -42.72
C GLN A 157 38.30 -30.81 -41.59
N LEU A 158 38.12 -29.70 -40.88
CA LEU A 158 38.99 -29.34 -39.77
C LEU A 158 38.24 -29.55 -38.44
N GLN A 159 38.76 -30.42 -37.59
CA GLN A 159 38.30 -30.57 -36.20
C GLN A 159 39.28 -29.89 -35.26
N TYR A 160 38.73 -29.01 -34.41
CA TYR A 160 39.53 -28.33 -33.40
C TYR A 160 38.74 -28.11 -32.09
N GLY A 161 39.46 -28.00 -30.99
CA GLY A 161 38.93 -27.58 -29.71
C GLY A 161 39.12 -26.08 -29.52
N ILE A 162 38.22 -25.44 -28.81
CA ILE A 162 38.42 -24.08 -28.33
C ILE A 162 38.31 -24.16 -26.79
N PHE A 163 39.36 -23.73 -26.15
CA PHE A 163 39.43 -23.63 -24.69
C PHE A 163 39.76 -22.19 -24.34
N ALA A 164 38.97 -21.57 -23.48
CA ALA A 164 39.22 -20.21 -23.02
C ALA A 164 38.73 -19.99 -21.58
N GLY A 165 39.44 -19.15 -20.87
CA GLY A 165 39.02 -18.57 -19.60
C GLY A 165 39.16 -17.05 -19.68
N LEU A 166 38.09 -16.33 -19.55
CA LEU A 166 38.00 -14.88 -19.77
C LEU A 166 37.36 -14.18 -18.58
N ILE A 167 37.87 -13.02 -18.27
CA ILE A 167 37.14 -12.00 -17.48
C ILE A 167 36.56 -11.00 -18.47
N ASP A 168 35.24 -10.87 -18.52
CA ASP A 168 34.51 -9.94 -19.38
C ASP A 168 33.96 -8.81 -18.51
N VAL A 169 34.22 -7.56 -18.91
CA VAL A 169 33.71 -6.35 -18.26
C VAL A 169 32.84 -5.63 -19.27
N ARG A 170 31.60 -5.32 -18.87
CA ARG A 170 30.67 -4.63 -19.76
C ARG A 170 30.00 -3.48 -19.05
N TYR A 171 29.89 -2.33 -19.72
CA TYR A 171 29.21 -1.15 -19.22
C TYR A 171 28.46 -0.45 -20.36
N THR A 172 27.17 -0.16 -20.11
CA THR A 172 26.34 0.58 -21.07
C THR A 172 26.11 1.99 -20.54
N PHE A 173 26.52 2.99 -21.33
CA PHE A 173 26.30 4.40 -20.97
C PHE A 173 24.85 4.80 -21.10
N ASP A 174 24.28 5.38 -20.05
CA ASP A 174 22.91 5.86 -20.01
C ASP A 174 22.80 7.31 -20.51
N VAL A 175 23.16 7.54 -21.78
CA VAL A 175 23.18 8.88 -22.41
C VAL A 175 21.78 9.48 -22.48
N PHE A 176 20.79 8.67 -22.87
CA PHE A 176 19.41 9.11 -23.06
C PHE A 176 18.49 8.80 -21.86
N GLY A 177 19.03 8.34 -20.75
CA GLY A 177 18.31 8.15 -19.50
C GLY A 177 17.41 6.91 -19.41
N ALA A 178 17.55 5.94 -20.33
CA ALA A 178 16.75 4.71 -20.28
C ALA A 178 16.89 3.97 -18.96
N THR A 179 18.13 3.82 -18.49
CA THR A 179 18.46 3.16 -17.22
C THR A 179 17.95 3.96 -16.03
N ARG A 180 18.24 5.27 -16.00
CA ARG A 180 17.77 6.17 -14.92
C ARG A 180 16.25 6.18 -14.81
N LEU A 181 15.54 6.22 -15.94
CA LEU A 181 14.08 6.22 -15.98
C LEU A 181 13.49 4.87 -15.54
N ASN A 182 14.09 3.75 -15.93
CA ASN A 182 13.71 2.44 -15.42
C ASN A 182 13.91 2.33 -13.90
N ASN A 183 15.05 2.80 -13.39
CA ASN A 183 15.32 2.84 -11.96
C ASN A 183 14.35 3.77 -11.22
N ALA A 184 13.99 4.92 -11.80
CA ALA A 184 12.97 5.83 -11.25
C ALA A 184 11.59 5.18 -11.22
N ALA A 185 11.22 4.42 -12.25
CA ALA A 185 9.97 3.65 -12.26
C ALA A 185 9.95 2.60 -11.15
N LEU A 186 11.05 1.87 -10.96
CA LEU A 186 11.17 0.89 -9.87
C LEU A 186 11.19 1.55 -8.48
N ALA A 187 11.88 2.68 -8.32
CA ALA A 187 11.85 3.45 -7.06
C ALA A 187 10.43 3.92 -6.72
N SER A 188 9.66 4.38 -7.71
CA SER A 188 8.26 4.74 -7.51
C SER A 188 7.42 3.51 -7.13
N ARG A 189 7.69 2.32 -7.68
CA ARG A 189 7.04 1.07 -7.26
C ARG A 189 7.39 0.66 -5.83
N VAL A 190 8.60 0.92 -5.37
CA VAL A 190 8.97 0.75 -3.95
C VAL A 190 8.12 1.66 -3.08
N ASN A 191 7.90 2.93 -3.48
CA ASN A 191 7.01 3.84 -2.77
C ASN A 191 5.56 3.32 -2.75
N VAL A 192 5.05 2.76 -3.86
CA VAL A 192 3.73 2.09 -3.88
C VAL A 192 3.65 1.01 -2.80
N GLN A 193 4.67 0.14 -2.70
CA GLN A 193 4.70 -0.91 -1.67
C GLN A 193 4.79 -0.33 -0.25
N ALA A 194 5.51 0.78 -0.05
CA ALA A 194 5.58 1.45 1.24
C ALA A 194 4.21 2.00 1.66
N PHE A 195 3.51 2.69 0.76
CA PHE A 195 2.15 3.19 1.04
C PHE A 195 1.12 2.06 1.21
N GLN A 196 1.27 0.96 0.48
CA GLN A 196 0.42 -0.23 0.69
C GLN A 196 0.66 -0.88 2.07
N PHE A 197 1.91 -0.89 2.54
CA PHE A 197 2.22 -1.36 3.90
C PHE A 197 1.58 -0.44 4.96
N GLU A 198 1.65 0.88 4.80
CA GLU A 198 0.98 1.83 5.68
C GLU A 198 -0.54 1.67 5.65
N ALA A 199 -1.14 1.48 4.47
CA ALA A 199 -2.56 1.21 4.32
C ALA A 199 -2.97 -0.08 5.04
N ALA A 200 -2.13 -1.14 4.96
CA ALA A 200 -2.36 -2.40 5.64
C ALA A 200 -2.31 -2.25 7.17
N GLN A 201 -1.37 -1.47 7.72
CA GLN A 201 -1.31 -1.16 9.16
C GLN A 201 -2.60 -0.47 9.65
N ARG A 202 -3.06 0.54 8.91
CA ARG A 202 -4.27 1.31 9.26
C ARG A 202 -5.52 0.45 9.16
N ALA A 203 -5.63 -0.33 8.08
CA ALA A 203 -6.75 -1.24 7.89
C ALA A 203 -6.79 -2.33 8.97
N LEU A 204 -5.63 -2.85 9.38
CA LEU A 204 -5.55 -3.83 10.46
C LEU A 204 -6.05 -3.25 11.79
N ALA A 205 -5.57 -2.06 12.17
CA ALA A 205 -6.03 -1.39 13.40
C ALA A 205 -7.55 -1.15 13.37
N ALA A 206 -8.08 -0.62 12.27
CA ALA A 206 -9.51 -0.37 12.11
C ALA A 206 -10.34 -1.66 12.15
N ASN A 207 -9.88 -2.73 11.51
CA ASN A 207 -10.56 -4.02 11.52
C ASN A 207 -10.57 -4.66 12.91
N ILE A 208 -9.47 -4.53 13.69
CA ILE A 208 -9.41 -5.00 15.07
C ILE A 208 -10.43 -4.25 15.93
N VAL A 209 -10.44 -2.91 15.83
CA VAL A 209 -11.40 -2.07 16.57
C VAL A 209 -12.84 -2.43 16.20
N ALA A 210 -13.15 -2.50 14.90
CA ALA A 210 -14.50 -2.84 14.43
C ALA A 210 -14.94 -4.24 14.89
N SER A 211 -14.05 -5.25 14.79
CA SER A 211 -14.37 -6.61 15.23
C SER A 211 -14.54 -6.71 16.75
N ALA A 212 -13.72 -6.00 17.53
CA ALA A 212 -13.81 -5.97 18.98
C ALA A 212 -15.12 -5.28 19.47
N LEU A 213 -15.46 -4.12 18.87
CA LEU A 213 -16.71 -3.42 19.15
C LEU A 213 -17.93 -4.21 18.69
N GLY A 214 -17.85 -4.86 17.53
CA GLY A 214 -18.89 -5.74 17.01
C GLY A 214 -19.16 -6.93 17.94
N ALA A 215 -18.10 -7.61 18.40
CA ALA A 215 -18.22 -8.71 19.35
C ALA A 215 -18.84 -8.25 20.69
N ALA A 216 -18.40 -7.12 21.25
CA ALA A 216 -18.94 -6.54 22.48
C ALA A 216 -20.42 -6.17 22.32
N THR A 217 -20.80 -5.59 21.19
CA THR A 217 -22.19 -5.22 20.88
C THR A 217 -23.07 -6.47 20.78
N LEU A 218 -22.64 -7.49 20.05
CA LEU A 218 -23.36 -8.76 19.92
C LEU A 218 -23.48 -9.49 21.25
N HIS A 219 -22.45 -9.48 22.11
CA HIS A 219 -22.50 -10.04 23.44
C HIS A 219 -23.59 -9.36 24.30
N ALA A 220 -23.63 -8.04 24.31
CA ALA A 220 -24.67 -7.29 25.02
C ALA A 220 -26.10 -7.55 24.47
N GLN A 221 -26.23 -7.75 23.15
CA GLN A 221 -27.50 -8.16 22.54
C GLN A 221 -27.91 -9.58 22.93
N ILE A 222 -26.97 -10.53 22.97
CA ILE A 222 -27.19 -11.92 23.39
C ILE A 222 -27.70 -11.96 24.83
N ASP A 223 -27.10 -11.19 25.75
CA ASP A 223 -27.52 -11.12 27.15
C ASP A 223 -28.93 -10.57 27.29
N THR A 224 -29.22 -9.47 26.61
CA THR A 224 -30.56 -8.84 26.65
C THR A 224 -31.61 -9.75 26.00
N THR A 225 -31.27 -10.41 24.88
CA THR A 225 -32.16 -11.38 24.21
C THR A 225 -32.39 -12.62 25.11
N GLY A 226 -31.37 -13.10 25.83
CA GLY A 226 -31.52 -14.16 26.82
C GLY A 226 -32.49 -13.82 27.92
N GLN A 227 -32.45 -12.56 28.42
CA GLN A 227 -33.40 -12.05 29.40
C GLN A 227 -34.83 -11.96 28.83
N LEU A 228 -34.98 -11.53 27.55
CA LEU A 228 -36.28 -11.54 26.87
C LEU A 228 -36.86 -12.95 26.71
N ILE A 229 -36.04 -13.91 26.36
CA ILE A 229 -36.43 -15.32 26.23
C ILE A 229 -36.90 -15.87 27.60
N ALA A 230 -36.14 -15.60 28.67
CA ALA A 230 -36.53 -16.02 30.03
C ALA A 230 -37.87 -15.41 30.44
N LEU A 231 -38.08 -14.11 30.11
CA LEU A 231 -39.34 -13.41 30.35
C LEU A 231 -40.51 -14.02 29.56
N ALA A 232 -40.33 -14.29 28.28
CA ALA A 232 -41.34 -14.90 27.42
C ALA A 232 -41.71 -16.33 27.85
N ASN A 233 -40.72 -17.13 28.25
CA ASN A 233 -40.96 -18.47 28.80
C ASN A 233 -41.77 -18.40 30.11
N ALA A 234 -41.41 -17.51 31.03
CA ALA A 234 -42.17 -17.32 32.27
C ALA A 234 -43.60 -16.85 31.99
N GLN A 235 -43.83 -16.03 30.96
CA GLN A 235 -45.16 -15.63 30.52
C GLN A 235 -45.95 -16.83 29.96
N ALA A 236 -45.33 -17.67 29.14
CA ALA A 236 -45.95 -18.87 28.60
C ALA A 236 -46.33 -19.86 29.71
N ASP A 237 -45.46 -20.04 30.72
CA ASP A 237 -45.75 -20.86 31.89
C ASP A 237 -46.93 -20.32 32.75
N ASP A 238 -47.03 -18.98 32.92
CA ASP A 238 -48.14 -18.36 33.62
C ASP A 238 -49.45 -18.55 32.85
N VAL A 239 -49.47 -18.41 31.54
CA VAL A 239 -50.63 -18.67 30.67
C VAL A 239 -50.99 -20.17 30.70
N GLN A 240 -50.00 -21.07 30.70
CA GLN A 240 -50.22 -22.52 30.83
C GLN A 240 -50.96 -22.88 32.13
N LYS A 241 -50.54 -22.30 33.29
CA LYS A 241 -51.19 -22.49 34.58
C LYS A 241 -52.64 -21.95 34.56
N ARG A 242 -52.87 -20.80 33.97
CA ARG A 242 -54.20 -20.20 33.81
C ARG A 242 -55.10 -21.03 32.91
N TYR A 243 -54.56 -21.60 31.83
CA TYR A 243 -55.27 -22.52 30.95
C TYR A 243 -55.68 -23.79 31.69
N ALA A 244 -54.78 -24.39 32.47
CA ALA A 244 -55.07 -25.56 33.30
C ALA A 244 -56.20 -25.31 34.35
N LEU A 245 -56.29 -24.06 34.83
CA LEU A 245 -57.35 -23.61 35.75
C LEU A 245 -58.63 -23.14 35.02
N GLY A 246 -58.69 -23.21 33.69
CA GLY A 246 -59.83 -22.76 32.87
C GLY A 246 -59.95 -21.23 32.73
N SER A 247 -58.96 -20.45 33.18
CA SER A 247 -58.97 -18.98 33.16
C SER A 247 -58.23 -18.32 32.00
N ALA A 248 -57.67 -19.13 31.07
CA ALA A 248 -57.10 -18.69 29.78
C ALA A 248 -57.59 -19.60 28.65
N SER A 249 -57.65 -19.07 27.44
CA SER A 249 -58.01 -19.85 26.25
C SER A 249 -56.80 -20.65 25.72
N ARG A 250 -57.09 -21.69 24.93
CA ARG A 250 -56.04 -22.44 24.21
C ARG A 250 -55.29 -21.53 23.23
N THR A 251 -55.96 -20.56 22.63
CA THR A 251 -55.39 -19.57 21.73
C THR A 251 -54.36 -18.71 22.46
N ASP A 252 -54.65 -18.24 23.66
CA ASP A 252 -53.71 -17.44 24.47
C ASP A 252 -52.45 -18.25 24.80
N LEU A 253 -52.63 -19.52 25.18
CA LEU A 253 -51.49 -20.42 25.44
C LEU A 253 -50.61 -20.60 24.23
N LEU A 254 -51.22 -20.94 23.08
CA LEU A 254 -50.46 -21.15 21.84
C LEU A 254 -49.75 -19.89 21.37
N SER A 255 -50.39 -18.71 21.53
CA SER A 255 -49.78 -17.40 21.22
C SER A 255 -48.57 -17.10 22.11
N ALA A 256 -48.67 -17.37 23.41
CA ALA A 256 -47.56 -17.17 24.34
C ALA A 256 -46.40 -18.12 24.05
N GLN A 257 -46.70 -19.39 23.77
CA GLN A 257 -45.66 -20.36 23.36
C GLN A 257 -45.00 -20.00 22.02
N GLN A 258 -45.77 -19.53 21.03
CA GLN A 258 -45.26 -19.06 19.75
C GLN A 258 -44.30 -17.87 19.94
N SER A 259 -44.69 -16.86 20.77
CA SER A 259 -43.83 -15.72 21.07
C SER A 259 -42.51 -16.14 21.73
N ALA A 260 -42.54 -17.03 22.71
CA ALA A 260 -41.35 -17.56 23.35
C ALA A 260 -40.43 -18.32 22.35
N ALA A 261 -41.03 -19.19 21.53
CA ALA A 261 -40.29 -19.93 20.50
C ALA A 261 -39.69 -19.01 19.44
N SER A 262 -40.41 -17.97 19.01
CA SER A 262 -39.90 -17.00 18.01
C SER A 262 -38.68 -16.21 18.56
N LEU A 263 -38.76 -15.76 19.82
CA LEU A 263 -37.60 -15.12 20.47
C LEU A 263 -36.43 -16.07 20.65
N ALA A 264 -36.68 -17.31 21.07
CA ALA A 264 -35.63 -18.32 21.18
C ALA A 264 -34.95 -18.63 19.86
N ALA A 265 -35.67 -18.58 18.74
CA ALA A 265 -35.14 -18.81 17.39
C ALA A 265 -34.17 -17.68 16.92
N SER A 266 -34.22 -16.49 17.49
CA SER A 266 -33.29 -15.39 17.14
C SER A 266 -31.91 -15.53 17.78
N LEU A 267 -31.81 -16.20 18.93
CA LEU A 267 -30.58 -16.28 19.72
C LEU A 267 -29.44 -17.05 19.02
N PRO A 268 -29.67 -18.19 18.33
CA PRO A 268 -28.62 -18.90 17.62
C PRO A 268 -27.92 -18.06 16.55
N GLY A 269 -28.67 -17.23 15.82
CA GLY A 269 -28.11 -16.30 14.81
C GLY A 269 -27.14 -15.29 15.45
N LEU A 270 -27.57 -14.62 16.53
CA LEU A 270 -26.70 -13.69 17.26
C LEU A 270 -25.44 -14.35 17.80
N ARG A 271 -25.57 -15.57 18.33
CA ARG A 271 -24.41 -16.35 18.81
C ARG A 271 -23.46 -16.73 17.67
N GLN A 272 -23.98 -17.11 16.52
CA GLN A 272 -23.16 -17.40 15.34
C GLN A 272 -22.36 -16.17 14.89
N GLU A 273 -23.00 -15.02 14.78
CA GLU A 273 -22.36 -13.75 14.42
C GLU A 273 -21.29 -13.36 15.46
N TRP A 274 -21.60 -13.47 16.74
CA TRP A 274 -20.66 -13.20 17.82
C TRP A 274 -19.42 -14.11 17.76
N VAL A 275 -19.60 -15.41 17.59
CA VAL A 275 -18.48 -16.36 17.43
C VAL A 275 -17.66 -16.02 16.19
N ALA A 276 -18.30 -15.67 15.06
CA ALA A 276 -17.61 -15.27 13.83
C ALA A 276 -16.76 -14.02 14.04
N GLN A 277 -17.27 -13.00 14.73
CA GLN A 277 -16.51 -11.79 15.06
C GLN A 277 -15.30 -12.09 15.96
N ARG A 278 -15.46 -12.95 16.96
CA ARG A 278 -14.35 -13.37 17.83
C ARG A 278 -13.28 -14.16 17.08
N HIS A 279 -13.68 -15.05 16.18
CA HIS A 279 -12.73 -15.79 15.33
C HIS A 279 -11.98 -14.84 14.39
N ALA A 280 -12.68 -13.87 13.79
CA ALA A 280 -12.05 -12.86 12.95
C ALA A 280 -11.04 -12.01 13.75
N LEU A 281 -11.43 -11.58 14.97
CA LEU A 281 -10.54 -10.83 15.85
C LEU A 281 -9.29 -11.63 16.23
N ALA A 282 -9.42 -12.93 16.56
CA ALA A 282 -8.29 -13.80 16.85
C ALA A 282 -7.30 -13.85 15.68
N VAL A 283 -7.80 -14.04 14.46
CA VAL A 283 -6.96 -14.07 13.24
C VAL A 283 -6.27 -12.72 13.00
N LEU A 284 -6.97 -11.60 13.20
CA LEU A 284 -6.39 -10.25 13.03
C LEU A 284 -5.22 -10.00 13.99
N ILE A 285 -5.30 -10.50 15.23
CA ILE A 285 -4.22 -10.36 16.21
C ILE A 285 -3.16 -11.49 16.13
N GLY A 286 -3.25 -12.35 15.11
CA GLY A 286 -2.27 -13.42 14.86
C GLY A 286 -2.45 -14.68 15.71
N ARG A 287 -3.65 -14.90 16.26
CA ARG A 287 -3.99 -16.09 17.05
C ARG A 287 -4.88 -17.06 16.28
N THR A 288 -4.95 -18.29 16.74
CA THR A 288 -5.94 -19.27 16.26
C THR A 288 -7.32 -18.99 16.87
N PRO A 289 -8.43 -19.37 16.20
CA PRO A 289 -9.79 -19.09 16.67
C PRO A 289 -10.11 -19.61 18.09
N ASP A 290 -9.48 -20.70 18.54
CA ASP A 290 -9.60 -21.25 19.90
C ASP A 290 -8.96 -20.35 20.97
N GLN A 291 -8.07 -19.44 20.57
CA GLN A 291 -7.39 -18.47 21.44
C GLN A 291 -8.00 -17.07 21.31
N ALA A 292 -9.27 -16.98 20.90
CA ALA A 292 -9.97 -15.71 20.79
C ALA A 292 -9.94 -14.95 22.13
N PRO A 293 -9.62 -13.63 22.10
CA PRO A 293 -9.55 -12.82 23.32
C PRO A 293 -10.91 -12.73 24.01
N PRO A 294 -10.96 -12.37 25.31
CA PRO A 294 -12.21 -12.06 25.99
C PRO A 294 -12.89 -10.84 25.33
N ASP A 295 -14.22 -10.78 25.41
CA ASP A 295 -14.98 -9.66 24.90
C ASP A 295 -14.69 -8.39 25.71
N LEU A 296 -14.76 -7.25 25.04
CA LEU A 296 -14.77 -5.95 25.69
C LEU A 296 -16.11 -5.76 26.41
N ASP A 297 -16.08 -5.10 27.55
CA ASP A 297 -17.32 -4.58 28.14
C ASP A 297 -17.76 -3.32 27.35
N LEU A 298 -18.87 -3.44 26.62
CA LEU A 298 -19.41 -2.33 25.83
C LEU A 298 -19.70 -1.09 26.71
N ALA A 299 -19.97 -1.27 27.99
CA ALA A 299 -20.23 -0.16 28.91
C ALA A 299 -18.97 0.65 29.22
N SER A 300 -17.80 0.01 29.23
CA SER A 300 -16.51 0.65 29.50
C SER A 300 -15.93 1.43 28.30
N VAL A 301 -16.44 1.18 27.09
CA VAL A 301 -15.99 1.88 25.88
C VAL A 301 -16.64 3.26 25.81
N THR A 302 -15.81 4.29 25.73
CA THR A 302 -16.28 5.69 25.61
C THR A 302 -16.32 6.13 24.15
N LEU A 303 -17.29 6.97 23.80
CA LEU A 303 -17.35 7.57 22.48
C LEU A 303 -16.44 8.80 22.44
N PRO A 304 -15.51 8.92 21.47
CA PRO A 304 -14.69 10.12 21.30
C PRO A 304 -15.56 11.38 21.13
N ALA A 305 -15.41 12.35 22.04
CA ALA A 305 -16.18 13.58 22.00
C ALA A 305 -15.65 14.59 20.96
N GLN A 306 -14.36 14.55 20.65
CA GLN A 306 -13.74 15.36 19.61
C GLN A 306 -13.28 14.45 18.47
N VAL A 307 -13.72 14.77 17.27
CA VAL A 307 -13.39 14.04 16.06
C VAL A 307 -12.68 15.01 15.13
N PRO A 308 -11.34 14.86 14.95
CA PRO A 308 -10.60 15.67 13.98
C PRO A 308 -11.10 15.34 12.58
N VAL A 309 -11.38 16.35 11.78
CA VAL A 309 -11.80 16.20 10.39
C VAL A 309 -10.79 16.91 9.51
N VAL A 310 -10.10 16.15 8.69
CA VAL A 310 -9.12 16.64 7.71
C VAL A 310 -9.86 17.43 6.63
N ILE A 311 -9.34 18.58 6.20
CA ILE A 311 -9.93 19.32 5.10
C ILE A 311 -9.67 18.59 3.76
N PRO A 312 -10.58 18.72 2.74
CA PRO A 312 -10.45 17.97 1.48
C PRO A 312 -9.10 18.12 0.78
N SER A 313 -8.48 19.31 0.83
CA SER A 313 -7.16 19.54 0.23
C SER A 313 -6.01 18.83 0.94
N GLU A 314 -6.10 18.61 2.24
CA GLU A 314 -5.10 17.87 3.03
C GLU A 314 -5.30 16.36 2.94
N LEU A 315 -6.52 15.90 2.73
CA LEU A 315 -6.83 14.48 2.55
C LEU A 315 -5.99 13.85 1.43
N LEU A 316 -5.69 14.62 0.38
CA LEU A 316 -4.85 14.19 -0.74
C LEU A 316 -3.42 13.81 -0.33
N ARG A 317 -2.96 14.27 0.84
CA ARG A 317 -1.60 14.06 1.36
C ARG A 317 -1.54 13.13 2.58
N THR A 318 -2.68 12.74 3.11
CA THR A 318 -2.75 11.95 4.35
C THR A 318 -3.21 10.51 4.12
N ARG A 319 -3.79 10.23 2.95
CA ARG A 319 -4.28 8.89 2.61
C ARG A 319 -3.24 8.10 1.83
N PRO A 320 -2.80 6.93 2.33
CA PRO A 320 -1.78 6.13 1.65
C PRO A 320 -2.27 5.50 0.34
N ASP A 321 -3.58 5.31 0.14
CA ASP A 321 -4.13 4.85 -1.14
C ASP A 321 -3.99 5.91 -2.24
N ILE A 322 -4.17 7.19 -1.92
CA ILE A 322 -3.93 8.31 -2.84
C ILE A 322 -2.43 8.44 -3.14
N GLU A 323 -1.58 8.39 -2.12
CA GLU A 323 -0.12 8.44 -2.28
C GLU A 323 0.42 7.25 -3.10
N ALA A 324 -0.15 6.06 -2.93
CA ALA A 324 0.17 4.87 -3.75
C ALA A 324 -0.26 5.06 -5.22
N ALA A 325 -1.43 5.66 -5.46
CA ALA A 325 -1.91 5.97 -6.80
C ALA A 325 -1.02 7.04 -7.48
N GLU A 326 -0.59 8.07 -6.74
CA GLU A 326 0.38 9.07 -7.22
C GLU A 326 1.75 8.43 -7.55
N ALA A 327 2.26 7.58 -6.69
CA ALA A 327 3.51 6.85 -6.93
C ALA A 327 3.38 5.92 -8.15
N THR A 328 2.21 5.32 -8.38
CA THR A 328 1.91 4.51 -9.58
C THR A 328 1.92 5.38 -10.84
N LEU A 329 1.34 6.58 -10.79
CA LEU A 329 1.37 7.55 -11.87
C LEU A 329 2.81 7.97 -12.22
N LYS A 330 3.64 8.25 -11.21
CA LYS A 330 5.07 8.57 -11.38
C LYS A 330 5.84 7.41 -12.01
N ALA A 331 5.56 6.16 -11.59
CA ALA A 331 6.15 4.97 -12.17
C ALA A 331 5.78 4.81 -13.65
N ALA A 332 4.53 5.04 -14.00
CA ALA A 332 4.03 4.97 -15.38
C ALA A 332 4.64 6.09 -16.26
N ALA A 333 4.75 7.30 -15.74
CA ALA A 333 5.41 8.42 -16.43
C ALA A 333 6.87 8.12 -16.75
N ALA A 334 7.62 7.60 -15.78
CA ALA A 334 9.00 7.15 -15.97
C ALA A 334 9.08 6.00 -17.01
N GLY A 335 8.08 5.11 -17.04
CA GLY A 335 7.94 4.06 -18.04
C GLY A 335 7.79 4.58 -19.47
N VAL A 336 7.03 5.66 -19.67
CA VAL A 336 6.93 6.34 -20.97
C VAL A 336 8.29 6.88 -21.41
N GLY A 337 9.00 7.53 -20.49
CA GLY A 337 10.33 8.04 -20.74
C GLY A 337 11.32 6.94 -21.10
N ALA A 338 11.32 5.83 -20.36
CA ALA A 338 12.17 4.67 -20.63
C ALA A 338 11.89 4.04 -22.01
N ALA A 339 10.61 3.84 -22.36
CA ALA A 339 10.21 3.34 -23.68
C ALA A 339 10.59 4.30 -24.81
N THR A 340 10.57 5.61 -24.55
CA THR A 340 11.03 6.62 -25.49
C THR A 340 12.55 6.57 -25.65
N ALA A 341 13.29 6.44 -24.54
CA ALA A 341 14.74 6.36 -24.54
C ALA A 341 15.28 5.15 -25.33
N GLN A 342 14.55 4.04 -25.36
CA GLN A 342 14.90 2.84 -26.15
C GLN A 342 14.87 3.06 -27.67
N MET A 343 14.30 4.16 -28.15
CA MET A 343 14.31 4.53 -29.58
C MET A 343 15.58 5.26 -29.99
N TYR A 344 16.43 5.65 -29.04
CA TYR A 344 17.69 6.36 -29.25
C TYR A 344 18.92 5.42 -29.24
N PRO A 345 20.11 5.90 -29.69
CA PRO A 345 21.30 5.09 -29.69
C PRO A 345 21.73 4.63 -28.30
N SER A 346 22.22 3.40 -28.19
CA SER A 346 22.90 2.89 -27.00
C SER A 346 24.40 2.75 -27.23
N ILE A 347 25.21 3.10 -26.24
CA ILE A 347 26.68 3.00 -26.28
C ILE A 347 27.11 2.00 -25.21
N THR A 348 27.76 0.92 -25.63
CA THR A 348 28.27 -0.10 -24.71
C THR A 348 29.80 -0.20 -24.84
N LEU A 349 30.49 -0.09 -23.72
CA LEU A 349 31.92 -0.37 -23.60
C LEU A 349 32.10 -1.81 -23.13
N SER A 350 33.00 -2.55 -23.73
CA SER A 350 33.37 -3.90 -23.34
C SER A 350 34.87 -4.05 -23.25
N ALA A 351 35.35 -4.83 -22.29
CA ALA A 351 36.71 -5.23 -22.14
C ALA A 351 36.79 -6.70 -21.75
N ALA A 352 37.61 -7.45 -22.38
CA ALA A 352 37.87 -8.86 -22.06
C ALA A 352 39.36 -9.10 -21.87
N LEU A 353 39.70 -9.89 -20.88
CA LEU A 353 41.09 -10.29 -20.57
C LEU A 353 41.09 -11.76 -20.19
N GLY A 354 42.03 -12.53 -20.71
CA GLY A 354 42.13 -13.94 -20.32
C GLY A 354 43.15 -14.75 -21.11
N GLN A 355 42.90 -16.04 -21.16
CA GLN A 355 43.67 -17.04 -21.84
C GLN A 355 42.77 -17.85 -22.78
N GLY A 356 43.20 -18.11 -24.00
CA GLY A 356 42.45 -18.93 -24.95
C GLY A 356 43.35 -19.66 -25.91
N GLY A 357 42.89 -20.78 -26.47
CA GLY A 357 43.67 -21.55 -27.43
C GLY A 357 42.94 -22.77 -27.98
N PHE A 358 43.50 -23.39 -28.97
CA PHE A 358 42.98 -24.60 -29.63
C PHE A 358 43.32 -25.90 -28.88
N SER A 359 44.20 -25.83 -27.89
CA SER A 359 44.54 -26.95 -27.02
C SER A 359 44.79 -26.47 -25.59
N TRP A 360 44.58 -27.37 -24.64
CA TRP A 360 44.75 -27.06 -23.23
C TRP A 360 46.14 -26.57 -22.84
N PRO A 361 47.26 -27.16 -23.38
CA PRO A 361 48.60 -26.65 -23.09
C PRO A 361 48.82 -25.18 -23.51
N VAL A 362 48.19 -24.70 -24.57
CA VAL A 362 48.33 -23.31 -25.02
C VAL A 362 47.66 -22.37 -23.99
N VAL A 363 46.50 -22.75 -23.48
CA VAL A 363 45.77 -21.95 -22.47
C VAL A 363 46.59 -21.81 -21.18
N THR A 364 47.32 -22.86 -20.78
CA THR A 364 48.07 -22.89 -19.51
C THR A 364 49.50 -22.36 -19.61
N SER A 365 50.06 -22.18 -20.84
CA SER A 365 51.45 -21.79 -21.07
C SER A 365 51.70 -20.28 -21.19
N GLY A 366 50.67 -19.45 -21.05
CA GLY A 366 50.75 -17.99 -21.27
C GLY A 366 50.80 -17.58 -22.76
N ALA A 367 51.05 -18.54 -23.70
CA ALA A 367 51.00 -18.29 -25.14
C ALA A 367 49.56 -18.01 -25.65
N GLY A 368 48.56 -18.35 -24.85
CA GLY A 368 47.17 -18.09 -25.12
C GLY A 368 46.63 -16.76 -24.55
N ALA A 369 47.47 -15.87 -24.03
CA ALA A 369 47.06 -14.58 -23.50
C ALA A 369 46.31 -13.75 -24.55
N LEU A 370 45.12 -13.29 -24.19
CA LEU A 370 44.31 -12.47 -25.08
C LEU A 370 43.62 -11.36 -24.29
N TRP A 371 43.44 -10.25 -24.96
CA TRP A 371 42.63 -9.13 -24.44
C TRP A 371 41.91 -8.43 -25.59
N ALA A 372 40.79 -7.82 -25.28
CA ALA A 372 40.04 -7.00 -26.20
C ALA A 372 39.42 -5.84 -25.46
N ILE A 373 39.45 -4.66 -26.04
CA ILE A 373 38.71 -3.48 -25.57
C ILE A 373 37.94 -2.94 -26.76
N GLY A 374 36.66 -2.69 -26.59
CA GLY A 374 35.79 -2.21 -27.66
C GLY A 374 34.69 -1.30 -27.15
N ALA A 375 34.25 -0.40 -28.02
CA ALA A 375 33.04 0.39 -27.83
C ALA A 375 32.09 0.12 -28.99
N SER A 376 30.83 -0.13 -28.71
CA SER A 376 29.78 -0.33 -29.71
C SER A 376 28.71 0.73 -29.58
N LEU A 377 28.28 1.30 -30.71
CA LEU A 377 27.13 2.18 -30.86
C LEU A 377 26.05 1.43 -31.62
N SER A 378 24.88 1.27 -31.04
CA SER A 378 23.73 0.62 -31.66
C SER A 378 22.56 1.56 -31.72
N GLN A 379 22.05 1.89 -32.92
CA GLN A 379 20.86 2.71 -33.17
C GLN A 379 19.80 1.83 -33.83
N PRO A 380 18.63 1.65 -33.18
CA PRO A 380 17.51 0.98 -33.84
C PRO A 380 16.99 1.83 -35.01
N ILE A 381 17.05 1.31 -36.24
CA ILE A 381 16.53 1.98 -37.43
C ILE A 381 15.12 1.47 -37.76
N PHE A 382 14.96 0.16 -37.80
CA PHE A 382 13.69 -0.47 -38.13
C PHE A 382 13.49 -1.76 -37.33
N HIS A 383 12.41 -1.81 -36.55
CA HIS A 383 12.01 -2.97 -35.73
C HIS A 383 10.53 -3.34 -35.98
N GLY A 384 10.07 -3.22 -37.25
CA GLY A 384 8.69 -3.56 -37.60
C GLY A 384 7.62 -2.77 -36.82
N GLY A 385 7.96 -1.57 -36.34
CA GLY A 385 7.04 -0.74 -35.53
C GLY A 385 6.98 -1.08 -34.03
N ALA A 386 7.72 -2.11 -33.56
CA ALA A 386 7.66 -2.58 -32.18
C ALA A 386 7.96 -1.49 -31.13
N LEU A 387 9.03 -0.70 -31.30
CA LEU A 387 9.40 0.36 -30.36
C LEU A 387 8.34 1.47 -30.30
N VAL A 388 7.75 1.83 -31.45
CA VAL A 388 6.63 2.80 -31.49
C VAL A 388 5.41 2.26 -30.77
N ALA A 389 5.09 0.98 -30.97
CA ALA A 389 3.99 0.32 -30.28
C ALA A 389 4.23 0.24 -28.76
N GLN A 390 5.46 -0.07 -28.32
CA GLN A 390 5.83 -0.08 -26.90
C GLN A 390 5.68 1.31 -26.26
N ARG A 391 6.15 2.38 -26.93
CA ARG A 391 5.95 3.75 -26.43
C ARG A 391 4.46 4.11 -26.36
N ARG A 392 3.66 3.74 -27.35
CA ARG A 392 2.20 3.97 -27.33
C ARG A 392 1.53 3.19 -26.20
N ALA A 393 1.92 1.94 -25.97
CA ALA A 393 1.43 1.14 -24.85
C ALA A 393 1.77 1.78 -23.49
N ALA A 394 3.00 2.28 -23.33
CA ALA A 394 3.41 2.99 -22.12
C ALA A 394 2.59 4.27 -21.90
N LEU A 395 2.29 5.03 -22.98
CA LEU A 395 1.41 6.21 -22.90
C LEU A 395 -0.01 5.83 -22.43
N GLN A 396 -0.59 4.75 -22.97
CA GLN A 396 -1.92 4.28 -22.52
C GLN A 396 -1.88 3.82 -21.05
N SER A 397 -0.79 3.20 -20.61
CA SER A 397 -0.61 2.82 -19.20
C SER A 397 -0.51 4.06 -18.29
N TYR A 398 0.13 5.14 -18.75
CA TYR A 398 0.17 6.42 -18.05
C TYR A 398 -1.21 7.07 -17.92
N GLU A 399 -1.98 7.12 -19.02
CA GLU A 399 -3.35 7.64 -18.99
C GLU A 399 -4.26 6.81 -18.07
N ALA A 400 -4.12 5.48 -18.10
CA ALA A 400 -4.86 4.61 -17.19
C ALA A 400 -4.49 4.87 -15.71
N ALA A 401 -3.20 5.08 -15.40
CA ALA A 401 -2.77 5.43 -14.06
C ALA A 401 -3.30 6.81 -13.62
N ASN A 402 -3.37 7.78 -14.54
CA ASN A 402 -3.94 9.10 -14.31
C ASN A 402 -5.44 9.02 -13.96
N ASP A 403 -6.20 8.23 -14.71
CA ASP A 403 -7.63 8.07 -14.43
C ASP A 403 -7.87 7.25 -13.14
N THR A 404 -7.00 6.28 -12.84
CA THR A 404 -7.03 5.55 -11.57
C THR A 404 -6.78 6.49 -10.38
N TYR A 405 -5.81 7.40 -10.49
CA TYR A 405 -5.56 8.42 -9.47
C TYR A 405 -6.81 9.28 -9.21
N LYS A 406 -7.43 9.81 -10.29
CA LYS A 406 -8.67 10.60 -10.17
C LYS A 406 -9.78 9.81 -9.47
N GLN A 407 -9.99 8.55 -9.86
CA GLN A 407 -10.99 7.69 -9.25
C GLN A 407 -10.71 7.45 -7.76
N THR A 408 -9.46 7.20 -7.39
CA THR A 408 -9.06 7.01 -5.99
C THR A 408 -9.37 8.23 -5.15
N VAL A 409 -9.07 9.44 -5.67
CA VAL A 409 -9.39 10.70 -4.98
C VAL A 409 -10.90 10.89 -4.80
N LEU A 410 -11.69 10.64 -5.85
CA LEU A 410 -13.15 10.77 -5.77
C LEU A 410 -13.75 9.77 -4.77
N THR A 411 -13.26 8.53 -4.76
CA THR A 411 -13.69 7.51 -3.79
C THR A 411 -13.30 7.90 -2.37
N ALA A 412 -12.12 8.50 -2.18
CA ALA A 412 -11.69 8.98 -0.87
C ALA A 412 -12.58 10.10 -0.33
N PHE A 413 -13.00 11.04 -1.18
CA PHE A 413 -13.96 12.07 -0.79
C PHE A 413 -15.33 11.49 -0.45
N GLN A 414 -15.80 10.51 -1.24
CA GLN A 414 -17.04 9.80 -0.97
C GLN A 414 -16.98 9.08 0.37
N ASP A 415 -15.92 8.33 0.67
CA ASP A 415 -15.76 7.60 1.93
C ASP A 415 -15.91 8.53 3.15
N VAL A 416 -15.22 9.68 3.13
CA VAL A 416 -15.32 10.64 4.24
C VAL A 416 -16.71 11.25 4.31
N ALA A 417 -17.31 11.64 3.18
CA ALA A 417 -18.67 12.20 3.14
C ALA A 417 -19.69 11.23 3.72
N ASP A 418 -19.65 9.96 3.31
CA ASP A 418 -20.58 8.93 3.74
C ASP A 418 -20.45 8.66 5.25
N ARG A 419 -19.19 8.60 5.79
CA ARG A 419 -18.96 8.38 7.23
C ARG A 419 -19.40 9.57 8.09
N LEU A 420 -19.17 10.78 7.61
CA LEU A 420 -19.63 11.96 8.34
C LEU A 420 -21.16 12.05 8.38
N ALA A 421 -21.83 11.73 7.27
CA ALA A 421 -23.31 11.66 7.24
C ALA A 421 -23.82 10.52 8.14
N ALA A 422 -23.16 9.36 8.13
CA ALA A 422 -23.51 8.24 9.00
C ALA A 422 -23.48 8.64 10.49
N LEU A 423 -22.40 9.31 10.95
CA LEU A 423 -22.28 9.71 12.34
C LEU A 423 -23.39 10.68 12.81
N ASP A 424 -23.83 11.59 11.94
CA ASP A 424 -24.95 12.48 12.27
C ASP A 424 -26.26 11.71 12.41
N HIS A 425 -26.54 10.80 11.48
CA HIS A 425 -27.75 9.96 11.54
C HIS A 425 -27.71 8.94 12.68
N ASP A 426 -26.55 8.36 12.97
CA ASP A 426 -26.38 7.44 14.10
C ASP A 426 -26.61 8.14 15.44
N ALA A 427 -26.14 9.38 15.57
CA ALA A 427 -26.41 10.17 16.78
C ALA A 427 -27.92 10.41 16.99
N GLN A 428 -28.64 10.76 15.91
CA GLN A 428 -30.10 10.96 15.96
C GLN A 428 -30.81 9.64 16.30
N ALA A 429 -30.40 8.53 15.66
CA ALA A 429 -31.00 7.22 15.93
C ALA A 429 -30.75 6.74 17.37
N LEU A 430 -29.52 6.93 17.87
CA LEU A 430 -29.18 6.57 19.24
C LEU A 430 -29.91 7.44 20.28
N ASP A 431 -30.07 8.74 20.04
CA ASP A 431 -30.83 9.63 20.93
C ASP A 431 -32.30 9.19 21.02
N ALA A 432 -32.91 8.92 19.87
CA ALA A 432 -34.29 8.40 19.81
C ALA A 432 -34.42 7.04 20.52
N ALA A 433 -33.49 6.11 20.29
CA ALA A 433 -33.49 4.80 20.93
C ALA A 433 -33.25 4.89 22.45
N SER A 434 -32.32 5.73 22.89
CA SER A 434 -32.05 5.97 24.32
C SER A 434 -33.24 6.59 25.03
N THR A 435 -33.93 7.52 24.36
CA THR A 435 -35.17 8.12 24.88
C THR A 435 -36.28 7.08 24.98
N SER A 436 -36.44 6.23 23.97
CA SER A 436 -37.39 5.11 23.98
C SER A 436 -37.07 4.13 25.12
N ALA A 437 -35.82 3.72 25.28
CA ALA A 437 -35.41 2.79 26.34
C ALA A 437 -35.67 3.37 27.75
N ARG A 438 -35.30 4.63 27.96
CA ARG A 438 -35.52 5.33 29.25
C ARG A 438 -37.00 5.49 29.57
N THR A 439 -37.82 5.86 28.57
CA THR A 439 -39.27 5.99 28.73
C THR A 439 -39.91 4.64 29.02
N ALA A 440 -39.55 3.60 28.29
CA ALA A 440 -40.03 2.25 28.50
C ALA A 440 -39.61 1.70 29.88
N GLN A 441 -38.41 2.04 30.36
CA GLN A 441 -37.99 1.73 31.73
C GLN A 441 -38.88 2.40 32.78
N GLY A 442 -39.18 3.69 32.62
CA GLY A 442 -40.06 4.41 33.52
C GLY A 442 -41.48 3.80 33.56
N VAL A 443 -42.03 3.39 32.41
CA VAL A 443 -43.30 2.66 32.31
C VAL A 443 -43.23 1.32 33.07
N TYR A 444 -42.15 0.58 32.91
CA TYR A 444 -41.97 -0.68 33.65
C TYR A 444 -41.89 -0.44 35.15
N GLU A 445 -41.13 0.53 35.63
CA GLU A 445 -40.96 0.86 37.03
C GLU A 445 -42.30 1.31 37.67
N ASP A 446 -43.09 2.19 37.01
CA ASP A 446 -44.41 2.61 37.46
C ASP A 446 -45.39 1.43 37.46
N THR A 447 -45.42 0.61 36.42
CA THR A 447 -46.31 -0.55 36.36
C THR A 447 -45.98 -1.56 37.46
N ASN A 448 -44.69 -1.78 37.75
CA ASN A 448 -44.25 -2.67 38.84
C ASN A 448 -44.63 -2.09 40.23
N ALA A 449 -44.52 -0.78 40.41
CA ALA A 449 -44.99 -0.12 41.65
C ALA A 449 -46.52 -0.28 41.84
N ARG A 450 -47.33 -0.07 40.79
CA ARG A 450 -48.79 -0.28 40.83
C ARG A 450 -49.17 -1.73 41.09
N TYR A 451 -48.40 -2.69 40.53
CA TYR A 451 -48.59 -4.11 40.81
C TYR A 451 -48.40 -4.42 42.30
N LYS A 452 -47.35 -3.90 42.92
CA LYS A 452 -47.08 -4.05 44.37
C LYS A 452 -48.22 -3.50 45.24
N LEU A 453 -48.98 -2.51 44.74
CA LEU A 453 -50.14 -1.94 45.37
C LEU A 453 -51.46 -2.67 45.01
N GLY A 454 -51.38 -3.72 44.17
CA GLY A 454 -52.54 -4.49 43.71
C GLY A 454 -53.41 -3.76 42.67
N ALA A 455 -52.92 -2.63 42.08
CA ALA A 455 -53.69 -1.81 41.13
C ALA A 455 -53.65 -2.35 39.68
N VAL A 456 -52.69 -3.19 39.33
CA VAL A 456 -52.56 -3.80 38.00
C VAL A 456 -52.19 -5.28 38.14
N PRO A 457 -52.57 -6.12 37.17
CA PRO A 457 -52.21 -7.53 37.19
C PRO A 457 -50.76 -7.75 36.79
N TRP A 458 -50.15 -8.87 37.22
CA TRP A 458 -48.76 -9.25 36.96
C TRP A 458 -48.39 -9.29 35.47
N TYR A 459 -49.30 -9.69 34.58
CA TYR A 459 -49.03 -9.73 33.14
C TYR A 459 -48.70 -8.33 32.58
N ALA A 460 -49.27 -7.24 33.16
CA ALA A 460 -48.97 -5.88 32.73
C ALA A 460 -47.51 -5.51 33.04
N VAL A 461 -46.97 -5.98 34.17
CA VAL A 461 -45.56 -5.83 34.51
C VAL A 461 -44.67 -6.54 33.50
N ARG A 462 -45.01 -7.80 33.14
CA ARG A 462 -44.29 -8.58 32.16
C ARG A 462 -44.26 -7.92 30.77
N GLN A 463 -45.41 -7.38 30.36
CA GLN A 463 -45.53 -6.68 29.08
C GLN A 463 -44.70 -5.40 29.05
N SER A 464 -44.72 -4.59 30.10
CA SER A 464 -43.91 -3.38 30.18
C SER A 464 -42.42 -3.69 30.28
N GLU A 465 -42.03 -4.75 30.99
CA GLU A 465 -40.63 -5.23 31.02
C GLU A 465 -40.15 -5.68 29.63
N GLN A 466 -40.98 -6.42 28.88
CA GLN A 466 -40.65 -6.84 27.53
C GLN A 466 -40.46 -5.64 26.60
N GLN A 467 -41.31 -4.63 26.67
CA GLN A 467 -41.19 -3.39 25.89
C GLN A 467 -39.89 -2.63 26.23
N TRP A 468 -39.56 -2.51 27.52
CA TRP A 468 -38.30 -1.90 27.93
C TRP A 468 -37.07 -2.66 27.41
N ARG A 469 -37.05 -3.99 27.53
CA ARG A 469 -35.93 -4.80 27.06
C ARG A 469 -35.76 -4.76 25.53
N ASN A 470 -36.85 -4.69 24.77
CA ASN A 470 -36.81 -4.50 23.33
C ASN A 470 -36.22 -3.12 22.97
N ALA A 471 -36.65 -2.06 23.64
CA ALA A 471 -36.07 -0.73 23.44
C ALA A 471 -34.59 -0.67 23.85
N ARG A 472 -34.19 -1.44 24.87
CA ARG A 472 -32.78 -1.57 25.27
C ARG A 472 -31.93 -2.31 24.21
N LEU A 473 -32.48 -3.32 23.54
CA LEU A 473 -31.79 -3.98 22.40
C LEU A 473 -31.50 -3.00 21.26
N ASP A 474 -32.48 -2.17 20.92
CA ASP A 474 -32.30 -1.14 19.89
C ASP A 474 -31.24 -0.11 20.30
N GLU A 475 -31.25 0.33 21.55
CA GLU A 475 -30.26 1.24 22.12
C GLU A 475 -28.84 0.64 22.04
N ILE A 476 -28.66 -0.64 22.42
CA ILE A 476 -27.38 -1.36 22.33
C ILE A 476 -26.88 -1.41 20.87
N ARG A 477 -27.80 -1.73 19.95
CA ARG A 477 -27.47 -1.81 18.52
C ARG A 477 -26.99 -0.46 17.99
N TYR A 478 -27.73 0.61 18.17
CA TYR A 478 -27.38 1.95 17.68
C TYR A 478 -26.11 2.51 18.34
N ARG A 479 -25.88 2.18 19.62
CA ARG A 479 -24.61 2.52 20.28
C ARG A 479 -23.42 1.82 19.60
N GLY A 480 -23.55 0.51 19.34
CA GLY A 480 -22.51 -0.27 18.65
C GLY A 480 -22.25 0.25 17.24
N THR A 481 -23.30 0.58 16.47
CA THR A 481 -23.16 1.19 15.13
C THR A 481 -22.40 2.50 15.21
N ARG A 482 -22.78 3.43 16.08
CA ARG A 482 -22.11 4.73 16.23
C ARG A 482 -20.63 4.60 16.61
N LEU A 483 -20.28 3.67 17.50
CA LEU A 483 -18.90 3.40 17.86
C LEU A 483 -18.10 2.88 16.65
N SER A 484 -18.68 1.96 15.89
CA SER A 484 -18.02 1.37 14.71
C SER A 484 -17.87 2.38 13.57
N ASP A 485 -18.89 3.22 13.30
CA ASP A 485 -18.81 4.24 12.26
C ASP A 485 -17.87 5.40 12.63
N THR A 486 -17.70 5.68 13.93
CA THR A 486 -16.62 6.57 14.40
C THR A 486 -15.25 6.00 14.07
N ALA A 487 -15.00 4.70 14.26
CA ALA A 487 -13.76 4.05 13.87
C ALA A 487 -13.53 4.08 12.35
N ALA A 488 -14.59 3.83 11.58
CA ALA A 488 -14.54 3.90 10.12
C ALA A 488 -14.23 5.32 9.60
N LEU A 489 -14.73 6.37 10.27
CA LEU A 489 -14.35 7.74 9.91
C LEU A 489 -12.88 8.02 10.20
N PHE A 490 -12.33 7.59 11.33
CA PHE A 490 -10.89 7.71 11.59
C PHE A 490 -10.05 7.02 10.51
N GLN A 491 -10.46 5.85 10.05
CA GLN A 491 -9.81 5.16 8.94
C GLN A 491 -9.89 5.95 7.64
N ALA A 492 -11.07 6.51 7.30
CA ALA A 492 -11.30 7.24 6.06
C ALA A 492 -10.50 8.55 5.98
N MET A 493 -10.20 9.19 7.10
CA MET A 493 -9.43 10.44 7.16
C MET A 493 -7.93 10.28 6.97
N GLY A 494 -7.41 9.06 6.87
CA GLY A 494 -5.99 8.84 6.59
C GLY A 494 -5.07 9.33 7.71
N ASN A 495 -5.19 8.77 8.90
CA ASN A 495 -4.30 9.12 10.03
C ASN A 495 -2.82 8.81 9.72
N PRO A 496 -1.85 9.56 10.29
CA PRO A 496 -0.43 9.29 10.08
C PRO A 496 -0.07 7.85 10.48
N PRO A 497 0.96 7.25 9.85
CA PRO A 497 1.36 5.89 10.13
C PRO A 497 1.74 5.74 11.60
N VAL A 498 1.38 4.61 12.19
CA VAL A 498 1.82 4.26 13.53
C VAL A 498 3.31 3.96 13.45
N ASN A 499 4.14 4.77 14.09
CA ASN A 499 5.57 4.49 14.14
C ASN A 499 5.79 3.23 14.98
N PRO A 500 6.32 2.12 14.41
CA PRO A 500 6.60 0.90 15.16
C PRO A 500 7.52 1.11 16.36
N ALA A 501 8.35 2.13 16.34
CA ALA A 501 9.24 2.49 17.45
C ALA A 501 8.49 3.02 18.70
N THR A 502 7.22 3.44 18.55
CA THR A 502 6.37 3.87 19.67
C THR A 502 5.55 2.72 20.27
N LEU A 503 5.50 1.55 19.63
CA LEU A 503 4.83 0.34 20.09
C LEU A 503 5.77 -0.55 20.94
N GLY A 504 6.37 -0.01 21.98
CA GLY A 504 7.16 -0.78 22.95
C GLY A 504 8.50 -1.27 22.40
N SER A 505 9.58 -0.72 22.91
CA SER A 505 10.99 -1.08 22.67
C SER A 505 11.27 -2.57 22.99
N GLY A 506 11.02 -3.45 22.03
CA GLY A 506 11.23 -4.88 22.23
C GLY A 506 11.65 -5.62 20.97
N ARG A 507 12.51 -5.03 20.11
CA ARG A 507 13.43 -5.75 19.21
C ARG A 507 14.35 -4.76 18.50
N GLY A 508 15.66 -5.00 18.63
CA GLY A 508 16.78 -4.18 18.18
C GLY A 508 16.63 -3.54 16.81
N ALA A 509 16.49 -2.23 16.81
CA ALA A 509 16.73 -1.38 15.66
C ALA A 509 18.12 -0.78 15.83
N ASP A 510 19.16 -1.56 15.50
CA ASP A 510 20.48 -1.03 15.22
C ASP A 510 20.90 -1.44 13.80
N THR A 511 21.45 -0.47 13.08
CA THR A 511 22.09 -0.57 11.76
C THR A 511 21.26 -0.28 10.51
N ALA A 512 20.81 0.97 10.31
CA ALA A 512 20.60 1.50 8.95
C ALA A 512 20.56 3.04 8.84
N ALA A 513 21.18 3.77 9.77
CA ALA A 513 21.23 5.24 9.70
C ALA A 513 22.66 5.82 9.55
N ALA A 514 23.61 5.06 8.96
CA ALA A 514 24.99 5.51 8.83
C ALA A 514 25.57 5.37 7.40
N ALA A 515 24.81 5.77 6.38
CA ALA A 515 25.35 5.80 5.02
C ALA A 515 24.72 6.88 4.14
N ALA A 516 24.61 8.13 4.63
CA ALA A 516 24.37 9.30 3.77
C ALA A 516 24.74 10.58 4.50
N ALA A 517 26.04 10.84 4.66
CA ALA A 517 26.53 12.20 4.91
C ALA A 517 27.64 12.49 3.89
N PRO A 518 27.61 13.62 3.19
CA PRO A 518 28.68 14.00 2.28
C PRO A 518 29.90 14.45 3.08
N ALA A 519 31.07 13.96 2.68
CA ALA A 519 32.35 14.46 3.14
C ALA A 519 32.52 15.92 2.71
N SER A 520 32.62 16.84 3.66
CA SER A 520 33.11 18.19 3.44
C SER A 520 34.25 18.46 4.39
N ASP A 521 35.40 18.77 3.79
CA ASP A 521 36.52 19.56 4.29
C ASP A 521 37.09 19.28 5.69
N ALA A 522 38.26 18.66 5.69
CA ALA A 522 39.28 18.91 6.68
C ALA A 522 40.62 19.19 5.95
N GLY A 523 40.81 20.44 5.61
CA GLY A 523 42.08 21.01 5.25
C GLY A 523 42.49 22.05 6.30
N ALA A 524 43.76 21.95 6.70
CA ALA A 524 44.54 22.96 7.42
C ALA A 524 44.39 23.09 8.95
N ALA A 525 45.39 22.53 9.68
CA ALA A 525 46.34 23.31 10.45
C ALA A 525 47.31 22.38 11.19
N ALA A 526 48.48 22.19 10.59
CA ALA A 526 49.70 21.84 11.35
C ALA A 526 50.36 23.14 11.75
N GLN A 527 50.66 23.33 13.03
CA GLN A 527 51.92 23.89 13.53
C GLN A 527 51.84 24.15 15.04
N GLY A 528 52.84 23.64 15.74
CA GLY A 528 53.36 24.29 16.94
C GLY A 528 53.17 23.53 18.27
N LYS A 529 53.95 22.63 18.59
CA LYS A 529 55.09 22.52 19.52
C LYS A 529 55.38 21.07 19.85
#